data_e57f344162f17994d9a761ce5439f843
#
_entry.id   e57f344162f17994d9a761ce5439f843
#
_cell.length_a   1.000
_cell.length_b   1.000
_cell.length_c   1.000
_cell.angle_alpha   90.00
_cell.angle_beta   90.00
_cell.angle_gamma   90.00
#
_symmetry.space_group_name_H-M   'P 1'
#
loop_
_entity.id
_entity.type
_entity.pdbx_description
1 polymer ?
#
loop_
_entity_poly.entity_id
_entity_poly.type
_entity_poly.pdbx_seq_one_letter_code
_entity_poly.pdbx_strand_id
1 'polypeptide(L)'
;MGRRANSLKNFTDSSSVAEAEAHIRAKVKIVVADETTFGVLSTGERIAVALVLERYDLLQRAWGHVLESVHRLGPLWTEAALRVQRYGWE
;
A
#
# COMPACT_ATOMS: atom_id res chain seq x y z
N MET A 1 23.60 19.28 -6.71
CA MET A 1 23.70 18.94 -6.65
C MET A 1 23.53 18.27 -6.43
N GLY A 2 23.13 18.26 -6.46
CA GLY A 2 23.04 17.70 -6.22
C GLY A 2 22.47 17.21 -5.95
N ARG A 3 22.21 17.32 -6.12
CA ARG A 3 21.83 16.91 -6.06
C ARG A 3 21.35 16.22 -6.01
N ARG A 4 21.21 16.37 -6.23
CA ARG A 4 20.91 15.82 -6.36
C ARG A 4 20.60 15.02 -6.28
N ALA A 5 20.64 15.24 -6.17
CA ALA A 5 20.52 14.55 -6.10
C ALA A 5 20.10 13.91 -5.94
N ASN A 6 19.93 14.14 -6.02
CA ASN A 6 19.66 13.49 -5.86
C ASN A 6 19.03 13.03 -5.66
N SER A 7 18.74 13.26 -5.83
CA SER A 7 18.34 12.88 -5.73
C SER A 7 17.76 12.19 -5.90
N LEU A 8 17.64 12.19 -6.14
CA LEU A 8 17.37 11.53 -6.34
C LEU A 8 16.96 10.60 -6.27
N LYS A 9 16.93 10.60 -6.22
CA LYS A 9 16.73 9.83 -6.09
C LYS A 9 16.20 9.25 -5.66
N ASN A 10 16.03 9.66 -5.67
CA ASN A 10 15.60 9.27 -5.21
C ASN A 10 14.89 8.86 -5.03
N PHE A 11 14.52 9.05 -5.24
CA PHE A 11 13.95 8.75 -5.06
C PHE A 11 13.18 8.14 -4.77
N THR A 12 13.11 8.04 -4.87
CA THR A 12 12.68 7.51 -4.59
C THR A 12 12.14 7.02 -4.19
N ASP A 13 12.09 7.39 -4.20
CA ASP A 13 11.62 6.99 -3.81
C ASP A 13 10.78 6.93 -3.34
N SER A 14 10.05 6.99 -4.51
CA SER A 14 9.11 6.88 -3.74
C SER A 14 9.37 6.14 -2.64
N SER A 15 10.21 6.37 -2.35
CA SER A 15 10.60 5.85 -1.24
C SER A 15 10.13 6.53 -0.04
N SER A 16 9.27 7.45 -0.12
CA SER A 16 8.75 8.11 1.06
C SER A 16 7.46 7.45 1.50
N VAL A 17 7.23 7.47 2.82
CA VAL A 17 5.98 6.98 3.38
C VAL A 17 4.80 7.79 2.82
N ALA A 18 4.98 9.09 2.64
CA ALA A 18 3.91 9.94 2.12
C ALA A 18 3.49 9.54 0.71
N GLU A 19 4.45 9.19 -0.14
CA GLU A 19 4.13 8.74 -1.50
C GLU A 19 3.43 7.40 -1.49
N ALA A 20 3.91 6.47 -0.67
CA ALA A 20 3.27 5.16 -0.54
C ALA A 20 1.86 5.32 0.03
N GLU A 21 1.71 6.21 0.99
CA GLU A 21 0.41 6.51 1.60
C GLU A 21 -0.59 7.00 0.56
N ALA A 22 -0.17 7.94 -0.28
CA ALA A 22 -1.03 8.48 -1.34
C ALA A 22 -1.40 7.39 -2.34
N HIS A 23 -0.44 6.54 -2.69
CA HIS A 23 -0.67 5.44 -3.62
C HIS A 23 -1.68 4.44 -3.05
N ILE A 24 -1.50 4.04 -1.78
CA ILE A 24 -2.39 3.09 -1.12
C ILE A 24 -3.80 3.69 -1.02
N ARG A 25 -3.90 4.96 -0.64
CA ARG A 25 -5.19 5.64 -0.51
C ARG A 25 -5.96 5.62 -1.82
N ALA A 26 -5.26 5.87 -2.93
CA ALA A 26 -5.90 5.84 -4.25
C ALA A 26 -6.42 4.44 -4.59
N LYS A 27 -5.65 3.40 -4.26
CA LYS A 27 -6.06 2.03 -4.56
C LYS A 27 -7.22 1.57 -3.67
N VAL A 28 -7.23 2.00 -2.41
CA VAL A 28 -8.35 1.69 -1.52
C VAL A 28 -9.64 2.29 -2.08
N LYS A 29 -9.59 3.54 -2.53
CA LYS A 29 -10.78 4.18 -3.10
C LYS A 29 -11.31 3.44 -4.31
N ILE A 30 -10.42 2.98 -5.18
CA ILE A 30 -10.82 2.25 -6.38
C ILE A 30 -11.53 0.95 -6.00
N VAL A 31 -10.98 0.20 -5.04
CA VAL A 31 -11.55 -1.07 -4.63
C VAL A 31 -12.89 -0.88 -3.91
N VAL A 32 -13.00 0.16 -3.07
CA VAL A 32 -14.25 0.44 -2.37
C VAL A 32 -15.34 0.80 -3.38
N ALA A 33 -14.99 1.52 -4.44
CA ALA A 33 -15.95 1.86 -5.48
C ALA A 33 -16.37 0.65 -6.31
N ASP A 34 -15.43 -0.29 -6.55
CA ASP A 34 -15.70 -1.46 -7.37
C ASP A 34 -14.73 -2.56 -6.97
N GLU A 35 -15.22 -3.52 -6.19
CA GLU A 35 -14.38 -4.57 -5.63
C GLU A 35 -13.73 -5.45 -6.70
N THR A 36 -14.30 -5.51 -7.90
CA THR A 36 -13.69 -6.31 -8.97
C THR A 36 -12.32 -5.77 -9.37
N THR A 37 -12.03 -4.51 -9.09
CA THR A 37 -10.72 -3.93 -9.40
C THR A 37 -9.61 -4.53 -8.56
N PHE A 38 -9.94 -5.17 -7.42
CA PHE A 38 -8.94 -5.79 -6.57
C PHE A 38 -8.08 -6.79 -7.34
N GLY A 39 -8.70 -7.53 -8.26
CA GLY A 39 -8.00 -8.57 -9.01
C GLY A 39 -6.93 -8.06 -9.97
N VAL A 40 -6.98 -6.79 -10.35
CA VAL A 40 -5.99 -6.24 -11.30
C VAL A 40 -4.85 -5.50 -10.59
N LEU A 41 -4.90 -5.40 -9.27
CA LEU A 41 -3.83 -4.75 -8.51
C LEU A 41 -2.62 -5.67 -8.40
N SER A 42 -1.45 -5.09 -8.15
CA SER A 42 -0.25 -5.89 -7.86
C SER A 42 -0.42 -6.58 -6.51
N THR A 43 0.42 -7.59 -6.26
CA THR A 43 0.37 -8.31 -4.99
C THR A 43 0.53 -7.38 -3.80
N GLY A 44 1.51 -6.47 -3.86
CA GLY A 44 1.73 -5.51 -2.77
C GLY A 44 0.54 -4.59 -2.56
N GLU A 45 -0.04 -4.11 -3.67
CA GLU A 45 -1.22 -3.25 -3.58
C GLU A 45 -2.41 -3.99 -2.96
N ARG A 46 -2.61 -5.25 -3.37
CA ARG A 46 -3.69 -6.05 -2.81
C ARG A 46 -3.52 -6.26 -1.31
N ILE A 47 -2.30 -6.57 -0.88
CA ILE A 47 -2.03 -6.76 0.54
C ILE A 47 -2.34 -5.46 1.31
N ALA A 48 -1.84 -4.32 0.81
CA ALA A 48 -2.04 -3.05 1.49
C ALA A 48 -3.52 -2.69 1.59
N VAL A 49 -4.27 -2.84 0.49
CA VAL A 49 -5.69 -2.53 0.48
C VAL A 49 -6.46 -3.44 1.45
N ALA A 50 -6.16 -4.74 1.43
CA ALA A 50 -6.84 -5.69 2.31
C ALA A 50 -6.59 -5.36 3.78
N LEU A 51 -5.36 -5.00 4.12
CA LEU A 51 -5.02 -4.64 5.51
C LEU A 51 -5.70 -3.34 5.94
N VAL A 52 -5.70 -2.33 5.07
CA VAL A 52 -6.33 -1.05 5.38
C VAL A 52 -7.83 -1.23 5.63
N LEU A 53 -8.49 -2.04 4.81
CA LEU A 53 -9.92 -2.27 4.94
C LEU A 53 -10.25 -3.34 5.98
N GLU A 54 -9.22 -4.00 6.53
CA GLU A 54 -9.39 -5.11 7.48
C GLU A 54 -10.26 -6.21 6.87
N ARG A 55 -10.09 -6.42 5.58
CA ARG A 55 -10.83 -7.44 4.86
C ARG A 55 -9.96 -8.67 4.71
N TYR A 56 -10.05 -9.57 5.67
CA TYR A 56 -9.20 -10.77 5.66
C TYR A 56 -9.56 -11.76 4.56
N ASP A 57 -10.80 -11.69 4.07
CA ASP A 57 -11.18 -12.47 2.88
C ASP A 57 -10.38 -12.02 1.66
N LEU A 58 -10.17 -10.71 1.51
CA LEU A 58 -9.36 -10.17 0.42
C LEU A 58 -7.89 -10.52 0.63
N LEU A 59 -7.43 -10.48 1.88
CA LEU A 59 -6.04 -10.79 2.18
C LEU A 59 -5.71 -12.24 1.80
N GLN A 60 -6.62 -13.18 2.07
CA GLN A 60 -6.41 -14.57 1.70
C GLN A 60 -6.32 -14.74 0.20
N ARG A 61 -7.07 -13.95 -0.57
CA ARG A 61 -6.97 -13.97 -2.03
C ARG A 61 -5.64 -13.41 -2.52
N ALA A 62 -5.02 -12.52 -1.74
CA ALA A 62 -3.76 -11.90 -2.13
C ALA A 62 -2.55 -12.71 -1.67
N TRP A 63 -2.56 -13.18 -0.42
CA TRP A 63 -1.35 -13.81 0.14
C TRP A 63 -1.64 -14.94 1.11
N GLY A 64 -2.66 -14.83 1.94
CA GLY A 64 -3.09 -15.93 2.81
C GLY A 64 -2.78 -15.76 4.28
N HIS A 65 -1.57 -15.35 4.64
CA HIS A 65 -1.16 -15.28 6.05
C HIS A 65 -0.85 -13.84 6.44
N VAL A 66 -1.45 -13.38 7.54
CA VAL A 66 -1.38 -11.97 7.93
C VAL A 66 0.05 -11.52 8.19
N LEU A 67 0.79 -12.26 9.03
CA LEU A 67 2.15 -11.85 9.37
C LEU A 67 3.08 -11.91 8.17
N GLU A 68 2.94 -12.94 7.34
CA GLU A 68 3.73 -13.02 6.13
C GLU A 68 3.37 -11.92 5.14
N SER A 69 2.10 -11.54 5.10
CA SER A 69 1.67 -10.43 4.26
C SER A 69 2.34 -9.13 4.67
N VAL A 70 2.40 -8.86 5.96
CA VAL A 70 3.07 -7.67 6.47
C VAL A 70 4.54 -7.71 6.15
N HIS A 71 5.17 -8.87 6.32
CA HIS A 71 6.58 -9.05 5.98
C HIS A 71 6.83 -8.82 4.49
N ARG A 72 5.97 -9.39 3.66
CA ARG A 72 6.06 -9.24 2.20
C ARG A 72 5.93 -7.80 1.77
N LEU A 73 5.04 -7.05 2.44
CA LEU A 73 4.79 -5.66 2.13
C LEU A 73 6.01 -4.78 2.42
N GLY A 74 6.75 -5.12 3.48
CA GLY A 74 7.93 -4.36 3.86
C GLY A 74 7.62 -3.20 4.78
N PRO A 75 8.64 -2.67 5.47
CA PRO A 75 8.41 -1.67 6.51
C PRO A 75 7.86 -0.34 6.01
N LEU A 76 8.30 0.12 4.85
CA LEU A 76 7.82 1.39 4.32
C LEU A 76 6.32 1.35 4.01
N TRP A 77 5.91 0.32 3.28
CA TRP A 77 4.51 0.18 2.90
C TRP A 77 3.63 -0.21 4.07
N THR A 78 4.17 -0.97 5.04
CA THR A 78 3.45 -1.31 6.26
C THR A 78 3.15 -0.04 7.05
N GLU A 79 4.14 0.85 7.19
CA GLU A 79 3.92 2.11 7.87
C GLU A 79 2.91 2.98 7.13
N ALA A 80 3.01 3.02 5.81
CA ALA A 80 2.08 3.80 4.99
C ALA A 80 0.65 3.27 5.12
N ALA A 81 0.48 1.95 5.08
CA ALA A 81 -0.84 1.33 5.23
C ALA A 81 -1.43 1.63 6.59
N LEU A 82 -0.62 1.56 7.64
CA LEU A 82 -1.06 1.89 8.99
C LEU A 82 -1.55 3.33 9.07
N ARG A 83 -0.85 4.25 8.45
CA ARG A 83 -1.24 5.65 8.46
C ARG A 83 -2.55 5.87 7.70
N VAL A 84 -2.72 5.20 6.56
CA VAL A 84 -3.98 5.31 5.81
C VAL A 84 -5.15 4.78 6.64
N GLN A 85 -4.95 3.64 7.32
CA GLN A 85 -5.99 3.09 8.18
C GLN A 85 -6.32 4.02 9.33
N ARG A 86 -5.27 4.60 9.95
CA ARG A 86 -5.44 5.46 11.12
C ARG A 86 -6.08 6.80 10.78
N TYR A 87 -5.66 7.40 9.67
CA TYR A 87 -6.09 8.76 9.33
C TYR A 87 -7.15 8.82 8.24
N GLY A 88 -7.51 7.68 7.70
CA GLY A 88 -8.57 7.61 6.70
C GLY A 88 -8.05 7.62 5.28
N TRP A 89 -8.86 7.03 4.39
CA TRP A 89 -8.50 6.95 2.98
C TRP A 89 -9.41 7.81 2.10
N GLU A 90 -10.41 8.42 2.68
CA GLU A 90 -11.31 9.31 1.96
C GLU A 90 -10.74 10.75 1.78
#